data_849fd0a8083d47fb1553e3eef329fd3c
#
_entry.id   849fd0a8083d47fb1553e3eef329fd3c
#
_cell.length_a   1.000
_cell.length_b   1.000
_cell.length_c   1.000
_cell.angle_alpha   90.00
_cell.angle_beta   90.00
_cell.angle_gamma   90.00
#
_symmetry.space_group_name_H-M   'P 1'
#
loop_
_entity.id
_entity.type
_entity.pdbx_description
1 polymer ?
#
loop_
_entity_poly.entity_id
_entity_poly.type
_entity_poly.pdbx_seq_one_letter_code
_entity_poly.pdbx_strand_id
1 'polypeptide(L)'
;NLEGRTRRCVIGQYGVLTVEQARDLAQKKLAAVIDGADPSADRHAIRQGLTVSALCDWYLTEAEAGRLIGRNRRPIKASSLSGDRSRIALHIKPLIGNRVVSQLKLADIERLQGDIAAGRTARARKIGRGGQTAGGIGVAARAISTLRSLLNHARRLGLIEVSPATGVRIMAPQKLKRYLSAGEIRHLGKVMTQMEREGEHPTGLAAIRVMLLTGFRRMEVLAMRKEWVQPDDNLVRFPDTKSGPQMRVAGDAAMIVLEAQALRSHSPYIFPADWGDGHFIGVVRVLDRVCARAGLDEVTPHTLRHSFASMAAAQGFSELTISGLLGHAPRGVTQRYVHLDTALIIAADQVAAEIARLLDGGELRSMREIKQARTLATLRAVA
;
A
#
# COMPACT_ATOMS: atom_id res chain seq x y z
N ASN A 1 10.49 -53.81 4.99
CA ASN A 1 11.55 -53.18 4.26
C ASN A 1 11.57 -53.60 2.78
N LEU A 2 11.11 -52.77 1.90
CA LEU A 2 11.00 -53.04 0.44
C LEU A 2 12.36 -53.24 -0.26
N GLU A 3 13.49 -52.90 0.40
CA GLU A 3 14.83 -52.96 -0.18
C GLU A 3 15.82 -53.81 0.65
N GLY A 4 15.35 -54.67 1.55
CA GLY A 4 16.21 -55.52 2.40
C GLY A 4 17.06 -54.78 3.44
N ARG A 5 16.81 -53.47 3.71
CA ARG A 5 17.57 -52.67 4.68
C ARG A 5 16.78 -52.53 5.98
N THR A 6 17.39 -52.82 7.12
CA THR A 6 16.80 -52.65 8.45
C THR A 6 16.85 -51.15 8.83
N ARG A 7 15.71 -50.54 9.08
CA ARG A 7 15.61 -49.15 9.54
C ARG A 7 14.94 -49.06 10.91
N ARG A 8 15.52 -48.28 11.82
CA ARG A 8 14.95 -48.05 13.15
C ARG A 8 13.90 -46.95 13.12
N CYS A 9 12.70 -47.22 13.58
CA CYS A 9 11.61 -46.25 13.68
C CYS A 9 11.28 -46.01 15.16
N VAL A 10 11.37 -44.75 15.60
CA VAL A 10 10.95 -44.37 16.96
C VAL A 10 9.43 -44.44 17.04
N ILE A 11 8.91 -45.21 18.01
CA ILE A 11 7.48 -45.39 18.25
C ILE A 11 6.95 -44.33 19.21
N GLY A 12 7.73 -43.98 20.24
CA GLY A 12 7.37 -42.96 21.24
C GLY A 12 8.48 -42.76 22.26
N GLN A 13 8.26 -41.89 23.22
CA GLN A 13 9.18 -41.63 24.32
C GLN A 13 8.89 -42.62 25.45
N TYR A 14 9.95 -43.20 26.04
CA TYR A 14 9.84 -44.07 27.19
C TYR A 14 9.18 -43.33 28.37
N GLY A 15 8.25 -44.01 29.07
CA GLY A 15 7.50 -43.41 30.16
C GLY A 15 6.22 -42.64 29.78
N VAL A 16 6.01 -42.37 28.50
CA VAL A 16 4.78 -41.69 28.00
C VAL A 16 3.75 -42.72 27.49
N LEU A 17 4.23 -43.84 26.95
CA LEU A 17 3.39 -44.92 26.42
C LEU A 17 3.42 -46.13 27.36
N THR A 18 2.28 -46.80 27.55
CA THR A 18 2.24 -48.10 28.13
C THR A 18 2.84 -49.15 27.17
N VAL A 19 3.23 -50.30 27.68
CA VAL A 19 3.80 -51.37 26.84
C VAL A 19 2.81 -51.84 25.79
N GLU A 20 1.51 -51.91 26.11
CA GLU A 20 0.45 -52.26 25.14
C GLU A 20 0.29 -51.22 24.06
N GLN A 21 0.23 -49.94 24.43
CA GLN A 21 0.17 -48.84 23.46
C GLN A 21 1.38 -48.83 22.53
N ALA A 22 2.58 -49.12 23.04
CA ALA A 22 3.78 -49.23 22.23
C ALA A 22 3.72 -50.41 21.24
N ARG A 23 3.18 -51.54 21.66
CA ARG A 23 2.97 -52.74 20.82
C ARG A 23 1.95 -52.45 19.70
N ASP A 24 0.82 -51.86 20.02
CA ASP A 24 -0.20 -51.49 19.05
C ASP A 24 0.34 -50.51 17.99
N LEU A 25 1.10 -49.49 18.40
CA LEU A 25 1.74 -48.55 17.49
C LEU A 25 2.81 -49.23 16.62
N ALA A 26 3.54 -50.19 17.16
CA ALA A 26 4.50 -50.97 16.40
C ALA A 26 3.82 -51.84 15.34
N GLN A 27 2.73 -52.55 15.71
CA GLN A 27 1.96 -53.35 14.77
C GLN A 27 1.35 -52.54 13.64
N LYS A 28 0.74 -51.37 13.95
CA LYS A 28 0.21 -50.44 12.92
C LYS A 28 1.29 -49.96 11.95
N LYS A 29 2.51 -49.70 12.44
CA LYS A 29 3.64 -49.31 11.59
C LYS A 29 4.17 -50.44 10.73
N LEU A 30 4.20 -51.68 11.30
CA LEU A 30 4.59 -52.86 10.52
C LEU A 30 3.57 -53.16 9.43
N ALA A 31 2.28 -53.09 9.73
CA ALA A 31 1.23 -53.24 8.71
C ALA A 31 1.38 -52.23 7.57
N ALA A 32 1.61 -50.96 7.87
CA ALA A 32 1.83 -49.93 6.84
C ALA A 32 3.09 -50.23 5.98
N VAL A 33 4.14 -50.84 6.57
CA VAL A 33 5.33 -51.25 5.81
C VAL A 33 5.02 -52.42 4.87
N ILE A 34 4.17 -53.35 5.30
CA ILE A 34 3.70 -54.47 4.46
C ILE A 34 2.91 -53.94 3.28
N ASP A 35 2.10 -52.90 3.49
CA ASP A 35 1.33 -52.17 2.44
C ASP A 35 2.18 -51.26 1.55
N GLY A 36 3.53 -51.28 1.71
CA GLY A 36 4.45 -50.52 0.85
C GLY A 36 4.91 -49.16 1.34
N ALA A 37 4.49 -48.72 2.55
CA ALA A 37 4.96 -47.46 3.12
C ALA A 37 6.38 -47.60 3.72
N ASP A 38 7.22 -46.58 3.57
CA ASP A 38 8.50 -46.46 4.30
C ASP A 38 8.45 -45.28 5.29
N PRO A 39 8.02 -45.49 6.53
CA PRO A 39 7.87 -44.44 7.55
C PRO A 39 9.17 -43.71 7.89
N SER A 40 10.32 -44.32 7.54
CA SER A 40 11.64 -43.70 7.73
C SER A 40 12.03 -42.80 6.55
N ALA A 41 11.77 -43.24 5.33
CA ALA A 41 11.95 -42.43 4.11
C ALA A 41 11.00 -41.25 4.11
N ASP A 42 9.73 -41.46 4.49
CA ASP A 42 8.73 -40.37 4.63
C ASP A 42 9.19 -39.31 5.62
N ARG A 43 9.73 -39.72 6.80
CA ARG A 43 10.30 -38.75 7.75
C ARG A 43 11.52 -38.02 7.21
N HIS A 44 12.34 -38.68 6.41
CA HIS A 44 13.53 -38.10 5.83
C HIS A 44 13.15 -37.14 4.70
N ALA A 45 12.23 -37.52 3.84
CA ALA A 45 11.64 -36.66 2.80
C ALA A 45 10.95 -35.44 3.41
N ILE A 46 10.20 -35.61 4.51
CA ILE A 46 9.58 -34.52 5.25
C ILE A 46 10.66 -33.58 5.84
N ARG A 47 11.76 -34.10 6.40
CA ARG A 47 12.86 -33.28 6.94
C ARG A 47 13.65 -32.53 5.85
N GLN A 48 13.78 -33.14 4.68
CA GLN A 48 14.43 -32.54 3.50
C GLN A 48 13.47 -31.73 2.63
N GLY A 49 12.17 -31.71 2.95
CA GLY A 49 11.17 -30.99 2.21
C GLY A 49 11.43 -29.47 2.15
N LEU A 50 10.88 -28.85 1.13
CA LEU A 50 10.99 -27.40 0.91
C LEU A 50 10.51 -26.62 2.15
N THR A 51 11.42 -25.88 2.78
CA THR A 51 11.09 -25.03 3.95
C THR A 51 10.45 -23.71 3.50
N VAL A 52 9.71 -23.05 4.38
CA VAL A 52 9.18 -21.72 4.14
C VAL A 52 10.29 -20.72 3.85
N SER A 53 11.44 -20.83 4.52
CA SER A 53 12.59 -19.94 4.26
C SER A 53 13.12 -20.11 2.84
N ALA A 54 13.35 -21.37 2.42
CA ALA A 54 13.83 -21.67 1.06
C ALA A 54 12.82 -21.21 -0.01
N LEU A 55 11.53 -21.41 0.25
CA LEU A 55 10.47 -20.93 -0.65
C LEU A 55 10.43 -19.40 -0.74
N CYS A 56 10.65 -18.69 0.36
CA CYS A 56 10.76 -17.24 0.38
C CYS A 56 11.96 -16.74 -0.43
N ASP A 57 13.11 -17.40 -0.31
CA ASP A 57 14.32 -17.03 -1.05
C ASP A 57 14.12 -17.27 -2.55
N TRP A 58 13.57 -18.41 -2.92
CA TRP A 58 13.16 -18.68 -4.30
C TRP A 58 12.22 -17.59 -4.85
N TYR A 59 11.17 -17.22 -4.10
CA TYR A 59 10.24 -16.19 -4.55
C TYR A 59 10.92 -14.85 -4.81
N LEU A 60 11.81 -14.43 -3.92
CA LEU A 60 12.54 -13.16 -4.08
C LEU A 60 13.46 -13.21 -5.30
N THR A 61 14.20 -14.30 -5.50
CA THR A 61 15.10 -14.48 -6.64
C THR A 61 14.33 -14.47 -7.97
N GLU A 62 13.23 -15.22 -8.06
CA GLU A 62 12.41 -15.30 -9.27
C GLU A 62 11.72 -13.95 -9.59
N ALA A 63 11.25 -13.26 -8.54
CA ALA A 63 10.62 -11.94 -8.70
C ALA A 63 11.62 -10.85 -9.12
N GLU A 64 12.85 -10.87 -8.59
CA GLU A 64 13.94 -9.96 -8.97
C GLU A 64 14.37 -10.18 -10.42
N ALA A 65 14.41 -11.42 -10.85
CA ALA A 65 14.68 -11.78 -12.24
C ALA A 65 13.52 -11.48 -13.21
N GLY A 66 12.39 -10.94 -12.72
CA GLY A 66 11.21 -10.61 -13.52
C GLY A 66 10.41 -11.83 -14.01
N ARG A 67 10.73 -13.04 -13.55
CA ARG A 67 10.07 -14.29 -13.97
C ARG A 67 8.71 -14.51 -13.33
N LEU A 68 8.39 -13.82 -12.21
CA LEU A 68 7.09 -13.89 -11.58
C LEU A 68 6.17 -12.76 -12.08
N ILE A 69 5.07 -13.17 -12.68
CA ILE A 69 4.07 -12.26 -13.22
C ILE A 69 3.02 -11.93 -12.15
N GLY A 70 2.89 -10.65 -11.85
CA GLY A 70 1.93 -10.12 -10.90
C GLY A 70 0.50 -10.03 -11.46
N ARG A 71 -0.40 -9.41 -10.68
CA ARG A 71 -1.85 -9.33 -10.98
C ARG A 71 -2.17 -8.69 -12.33
N ASN A 72 -1.35 -7.75 -12.80
CA ASN A 72 -1.58 -7.01 -14.05
C ASN A 72 -0.88 -7.65 -15.26
N ARG A 73 -0.54 -8.95 -15.20
CA ARG A 73 0.23 -9.67 -16.23
C ARG A 73 1.60 -9.01 -16.56
N ARG A 74 2.18 -8.30 -15.60
CA ARG A 74 3.50 -7.66 -15.67
C ARG A 74 4.38 -8.19 -14.55
N PRO A 75 5.72 -8.12 -14.67
CA PRO A 75 6.63 -8.42 -13.58
C PRO A 75 6.28 -7.66 -12.29
N ILE A 76 6.60 -8.24 -11.15
CA ILE A 76 6.34 -7.61 -9.85
C ILE A 76 7.17 -6.33 -9.75
N LYS A 77 6.50 -5.19 -9.47
CA LYS A 77 7.20 -3.89 -9.33
C LYS A 77 8.23 -3.93 -8.20
N ALA A 78 9.38 -3.29 -8.40
CA ALA A 78 10.46 -3.21 -7.40
C ALA A 78 9.99 -2.67 -6.03
N SER A 79 9.06 -1.69 -6.02
CA SER A 79 8.46 -1.17 -4.79
C SER A 79 7.62 -2.19 -4.03
N SER A 80 6.90 -3.08 -4.74
CA SER A 80 6.15 -4.19 -4.13
C SER A 80 7.12 -5.22 -3.55
N LEU A 81 8.16 -5.57 -4.30
CA LEU A 81 9.17 -6.54 -3.91
C LEU A 81 9.96 -6.08 -2.67
N SER A 82 10.30 -4.78 -2.58
CA SER A 82 10.91 -4.21 -1.38
C SER A 82 10.03 -4.40 -0.14
N GLY A 83 8.72 -4.18 -0.27
CA GLY A 83 7.76 -4.44 0.79
C GLY A 83 7.65 -5.93 1.15
N ASP A 84 7.65 -6.80 0.16
CA ASP A 84 7.60 -8.27 0.37
C ASP A 84 8.88 -8.76 1.06
N ARG A 85 10.05 -8.29 0.64
CA ARG A 85 11.35 -8.59 1.28
C ARG A 85 11.33 -8.24 2.77
N SER A 86 10.84 -7.03 3.09
CA SER A 86 10.72 -6.59 4.47
C SER A 86 9.77 -7.50 5.29
N ARG A 87 8.58 -7.83 4.77
CA ARG A 87 7.62 -8.69 5.47
C ARG A 87 8.13 -10.11 5.65
N ILE A 88 8.80 -10.65 4.63
CA ILE A 88 9.44 -11.97 4.69
C ILE A 88 10.49 -12.00 5.78
N ALA A 89 11.42 -11.03 5.78
CA ALA A 89 12.54 -11.00 6.71
C ALA A 89 12.13 -10.70 8.15
N LEU A 90 11.13 -9.83 8.35
CA LEU A 90 10.75 -9.36 9.68
C LEU A 90 9.63 -10.20 10.32
N HIS A 91 8.75 -10.81 9.53
CA HIS A 91 7.54 -11.43 10.06
C HIS A 91 7.40 -12.90 9.70
N ILE A 92 7.70 -13.31 8.47
CA ILE A 92 7.43 -14.70 8.03
C ILE A 92 8.55 -15.62 8.45
N LYS A 93 9.79 -15.35 8.02
CA LYS A 93 10.94 -16.21 8.34
C LYS A 93 11.20 -16.40 9.83
N PRO A 94 11.12 -15.37 10.69
CA PRO A 94 11.38 -15.54 12.12
C PRO A 94 10.39 -16.49 12.83
N LEU A 95 9.14 -16.56 12.38
CA LEU A 95 8.10 -17.34 13.05
C LEU A 95 7.90 -18.74 12.46
N ILE A 96 7.99 -18.88 11.13
CA ILE A 96 7.71 -20.15 10.46
C ILE A 96 8.77 -20.55 9.41
N GLY A 97 9.89 -19.84 9.29
CA GLY A 97 10.89 -20.07 8.24
C GLY A 97 11.44 -21.51 8.19
N ASN A 98 11.62 -22.13 9.33
CA ASN A 98 12.13 -23.50 9.44
C ASN A 98 11.05 -24.60 9.23
N ARG A 99 9.77 -24.21 9.08
CA ARG A 99 8.69 -25.16 8.84
C ARG A 99 8.71 -25.64 7.40
N VAL A 100 8.46 -26.93 7.21
CA VAL A 100 8.30 -27.55 5.89
C VAL A 100 6.93 -27.17 5.33
N VAL A 101 6.89 -26.68 4.09
CA VAL A 101 5.66 -26.15 3.47
C VAL A 101 4.55 -27.18 3.39
N SER A 102 4.87 -28.44 3.06
CA SER A 102 3.90 -29.55 2.97
C SER A 102 3.25 -29.91 4.33
N GLN A 103 3.85 -29.51 5.44
CA GLN A 103 3.33 -29.76 6.79
C GLN A 103 2.52 -28.59 7.36
N LEU A 104 2.49 -27.44 6.66
CA LEU A 104 1.71 -26.29 7.11
C LEU A 104 0.23 -26.56 6.93
N LYS A 105 -0.52 -26.29 8.00
CA LYS A 105 -1.98 -26.31 8.02
C LYS A 105 -2.53 -24.89 8.05
N LEU A 106 -3.80 -24.74 7.69
CA LEU A 106 -4.54 -23.48 7.79
C LEU A 106 -4.36 -22.82 9.17
N ALA A 107 -4.51 -23.59 10.25
CA ALA A 107 -4.36 -23.13 11.63
C ALA A 107 -2.96 -22.57 11.94
N ASP A 108 -1.90 -23.04 11.28
CA ASP A 108 -0.55 -22.51 11.48
C ASP A 108 -0.43 -21.10 10.89
N ILE A 109 -1.10 -20.84 9.76
CA ILE A 109 -1.09 -19.53 9.12
C ILE A 109 -1.99 -18.54 9.87
N GLU A 110 -3.13 -19.01 10.41
CA GLU A 110 -3.97 -18.18 11.28
C GLU A 110 -3.26 -17.83 12.58
N ARG A 111 -2.51 -18.78 13.17
CA ARG A 111 -1.65 -18.51 14.33
C ARG A 111 -0.55 -17.51 13.98
N LEU A 112 0.14 -17.67 12.86
CA LEU A 112 1.12 -16.70 12.37
C LEU A 112 0.52 -15.29 12.28
N GLN A 113 -0.70 -15.17 11.75
CA GLN A 113 -1.43 -13.89 11.67
C GLN A 113 -1.65 -13.30 13.07
N GLY A 114 -2.14 -14.10 14.02
CA GLY A 114 -2.34 -13.68 15.41
C GLY A 114 -1.04 -13.25 16.09
N ASP A 115 0.03 -14.00 15.90
CA ASP A 115 1.35 -13.71 16.47
C ASP A 115 1.94 -12.39 15.97
N ILE A 116 1.79 -12.11 14.67
CA ILE A 116 2.20 -10.82 14.07
C ILE A 116 1.31 -9.68 14.59
N ALA A 117 -0.01 -9.89 14.65
CA ALA A 117 -0.94 -8.90 15.16
C ALA A 117 -0.67 -8.53 16.63
N ALA A 118 -0.32 -9.52 17.46
CA ALA A 118 0.08 -9.34 18.85
C ALA A 118 1.48 -8.74 19.05
N GLY A 119 2.21 -8.46 17.96
CA GLY A 119 3.52 -7.80 18.02
C GLY A 119 4.69 -8.73 18.35
N ARG A 120 4.57 -10.09 18.23
CA ARG A 120 5.69 -11.00 18.49
C ARG A 120 6.93 -10.74 17.61
N THR A 121 6.75 -10.07 16.50
CA THR A 121 7.82 -9.65 15.61
C THR A 121 8.14 -8.15 15.71
N ALA A 122 7.63 -7.48 16.75
CA ALA A 122 7.93 -6.08 17.00
C ALA A 122 9.42 -5.90 17.26
N ARG A 123 9.97 -4.81 16.73
CA ARG A 123 11.36 -4.41 16.97
C ARG A 123 11.39 -2.99 17.45
N ALA A 124 12.23 -2.71 18.45
CA ALA A 124 12.49 -1.37 18.92
C ALA A 124 12.99 -0.49 17.75
N ARG A 125 12.56 0.78 17.72
CA ARG A 125 13.00 1.76 16.74
C ARG A 125 14.51 1.98 16.89
N LYS A 126 15.29 1.76 15.85
CA LYS A 126 16.67 2.26 15.78
C LYS A 126 16.62 3.77 15.56
N ILE A 127 17.33 4.51 16.39
CA ILE A 127 17.49 5.96 16.24
C ILE A 127 18.14 6.24 14.88
N GLY A 128 17.49 7.06 14.04
CA GLY A 128 18.05 7.60 12.79
C GLY A 128 17.51 7.02 11.48
N ARG A 129 17.17 5.74 11.35
CA ARG A 129 16.68 5.14 10.09
C ARG A 129 15.70 4.00 10.33
N GLY A 130 14.64 3.98 9.54
CA GLY A 130 13.71 2.86 9.44
C GLY A 130 12.45 3.03 10.28
N GLY A 131 11.38 2.45 9.78
CA GLY A 131 10.08 2.43 10.44
C GLY A 131 10.10 1.54 11.67
N GLN A 132 9.31 1.90 12.65
CA GLN A 132 9.00 1.05 13.79
C GLN A 132 8.16 -0.15 13.31
N THR A 133 8.56 -1.36 13.67
CA THR A 133 7.75 -2.55 13.42
C THR A 133 7.06 -2.91 14.72
N ALA A 134 5.87 -2.39 14.92
CA ALA A 134 5.11 -2.57 16.16
C ALA A 134 4.15 -3.79 16.12
N GLY A 135 4.00 -4.45 14.97
CA GLY A 135 2.94 -5.45 14.78
C GLY A 135 1.59 -4.80 14.42
N GLY A 136 0.51 -5.42 14.88
CA GLY A 136 -0.86 -4.95 14.62
C GLY A 136 -1.53 -5.60 13.41
N ILE A 137 -2.86 -5.47 13.35
CA ILE A 137 -3.74 -6.14 12.36
C ILE A 137 -3.33 -5.79 10.92
N GLY A 138 -2.97 -4.53 10.65
CA GLY A 138 -2.57 -4.10 9.30
C GLY A 138 -1.25 -4.70 8.83
N VAL A 139 -0.30 -4.90 9.73
CA VAL A 139 0.98 -5.56 9.44
C VAL A 139 0.76 -7.04 9.19
N ALA A 140 -0.01 -7.71 10.07
CA ALA A 140 -0.39 -9.11 9.95
C ALA A 140 -1.10 -9.38 8.62
N ALA A 141 -2.12 -8.60 8.27
CA ALA A 141 -2.86 -8.71 7.02
C ALA A 141 -1.95 -8.65 5.78
N ARG A 142 -0.99 -7.72 5.79
CA ARG A 142 -0.03 -7.58 4.67
C ARG A 142 0.97 -8.73 4.61
N ALA A 143 1.47 -9.20 5.77
CA ALA A 143 2.39 -10.34 5.81
C ALA A 143 1.70 -11.62 5.29
N ILE A 144 0.47 -11.90 5.72
CA ILE A 144 -0.31 -13.04 5.23
C ILE A 144 -0.64 -12.89 3.74
N SER A 145 -0.94 -11.68 3.26
CA SER A 145 -1.14 -11.44 1.82
C SER A 145 0.12 -11.74 1.01
N THR A 146 1.30 -11.38 1.50
CA THR A 146 2.59 -11.71 0.88
C THR A 146 2.82 -13.23 0.89
N LEU A 147 2.61 -13.92 2.02
CA LEU A 147 2.74 -15.36 2.13
C LEU A 147 1.77 -16.08 1.17
N ARG A 148 0.51 -15.63 1.08
CA ARG A 148 -0.47 -16.17 0.14
C ARG A 148 -0.04 -15.99 -1.31
N SER A 149 0.48 -14.82 -1.67
CA SER A 149 0.98 -14.54 -3.02
C SER A 149 2.13 -15.49 -3.38
N LEU A 150 3.10 -15.64 -2.49
CA LEU A 150 4.26 -16.50 -2.63
C LEU A 150 3.84 -17.98 -2.81
N LEU A 151 2.98 -18.49 -1.94
CA LEU A 151 2.46 -19.87 -2.03
C LEU A 151 1.65 -20.10 -3.31
N ASN A 152 0.89 -19.11 -3.79
CA ASN A 152 0.16 -19.21 -5.04
C ASN A 152 1.10 -19.25 -6.27
N HIS A 153 2.21 -18.50 -6.25
CA HIS A 153 3.23 -18.59 -7.29
C HIS A 153 3.89 -19.96 -7.29
N ALA A 154 4.25 -20.49 -6.10
CA ALA A 154 4.84 -21.81 -5.95
C ALA A 154 3.91 -22.92 -6.47
N ARG A 155 2.62 -22.85 -6.14
CA ARG A 155 1.62 -23.79 -6.66
C ARG A 155 1.48 -23.73 -8.18
N ARG A 156 1.41 -22.51 -8.74
CA ARG A 156 1.27 -22.33 -10.19
C ARG A 156 2.45 -22.88 -10.98
N LEU A 157 3.65 -22.87 -10.39
CA LEU A 157 4.87 -23.39 -10.99
C LEU A 157 5.21 -24.83 -10.59
N GLY A 158 4.27 -25.52 -9.90
CA GLY A 158 4.42 -26.93 -9.57
C GLY A 158 5.38 -27.26 -8.42
N LEU A 159 5.86 -26.25 -7.67
CA LEU A 159 6.74 -26.46 -6.50
C LEU A 159 5.97 -27.05 -5.30
N ILE A 160 4.69 -26.79 -5.23
CA ILE A 160 3.77 -27.34 -4.24
C ILE A 160 2.43 -27.67 -4.92
N GLU A 161 1.77 -28.74 -4.49
CA GLU A 161 0.49 -29.15 -5.05
C GLU A 161 -0.67 -28.30 -4.53
N VAL A 162 -0.70 -28.05 -3.22
CA VAL A 162 -1.75 -27.32 -2.54
C VAL A 162 -1.17 -26.17 -1.73
N SER A 163 -1.81 -25.01 -1.82
CA SER A 163 -1.41 -23.86 -0.99
C SER A 163 -2.05 -23.99 0.41
N PRO A 164 -1.24 -24.09 1.47
CA PRO A 164 -1.75 -24.13 2.85
C PRO A 164 -2.43 -22.82 3.28
N ALA A 165 -2.31 -21.75 2.51
CA ALA A 165 -3.01 -20.48 2.76
C ALA A 165 -4.39 -20.41 2.08
N THR A 166 -4.85 -21.49 1.43
CA THR A 166 -6.21 -21.55 0.86
C THR A 166 -7.22 -21.52 2.00
N GLY A 167 -8.21 -20.62 1.90
CA GLY A 167 -9.24 -20.46 2.93
C GLY A 167 -8.88 -19.56 4.12
N VAL A 168 -7.61 -19.13 4.28
CA VAL A 168 -7.23 -18.21 5.37
C VAL A 168 -8.06 -16.92 5.32
N ARG A 169 -8.69 -16.59 6.44
CA ARG A 169 -9.40 -15.31 6.62
C ARG A 169 -8.40 -14.24 7.05
N ILE A 170 -8.09 -13.30 6.15
CA ILE A 170 -7.18 -12.21 6.46
C ILE A 170 -7.90 -11.20 7.33
N MET A 171 -7.32 -10.86 8.50
CA MET A 171 -7.82 -9.80 9.35
C MET A 171 -7.88 -8.48 8.56
N ALA A 172 -9.00 -7.78 8.63
CA ALA A 172 -9.17 -6.49 7.99
C ALA A 172 -8.91 -5.37 9.00
N PRO A 173 -7.91 -4.49 8.79
CA PRO A 173 -7.80 -3.30 9.61
C PRO A 173 -9.00 -2.40 9.38
N GLN A 174 -9.44 -1.71 10.42
CA GLN A 174 -10.49 -0.72 10.30
C GLN A 174 -10.05 0.37 9.31
N LYS A 175 -10.89 0.67 8.33
CA LYS A 175 -10.62 1.74 7.38
C LYS A 175 -10.92 3.08 8.04
N LEU A 176 -9.89 3.90 8.20
CA LEU A 176 -10.09 5.28 8.59
C LEU A 176 -10.82 6.02 7.46
N LYS A 177 -11.98 6.60 7.79
CA LYS A 177 -12.78 7.43 6.88
C LYS A 177 -12.57 8.92 7.18
N ARG A 178 -11.36 9.30 7.60
CA ARG A 178 -11.00 10.67 7.97
C ARG A 178 -10.87 11.54 6.71
N TYR A 179 -11.49 12.71 6.74
CA TYR A 179 -11.28 13.83 5.83
C TYR A 179 -11.37 15.13 6.65
N LEU A 180 -10.81 16.20 6.13
CA LEU A 180 -10.84 17.52 6.76
C LEU A 180 -12.15 18.22 6.39
N SER A 181 -12.84 18.75 7.40
CA SER A 181 -13.96 19.66 7.22
C SER A 181 -13.47 21.00 6.66
N ALA A 182 -14.38 21.84 6.16
CA ALA A 182 -14.04 23.18 5.68
C ALA A 182 -13.41 24.05 6.77
N GLY A 183 -13.89 23.93 8.02
CA GLY A 183 -13.30 24.61 9.17
C GLY A 183 -11.87 24.16 9.46
N GLU A 184 -11.60 22.85 9.37
CA GLU A 184 -10.26 22.30 9.55
C GLU A 184 -9.32 22.69 8.41
N ILE A 185 -9.79 22.73 7.14
CA ILE A 185 -8.98 23.21 5.99
C ILE A 185 -8.60 24.66 6.21
N ARG A 186 -9.54 25.51 6.65
CA ARG A 186 -9.28 26.92 6.96
C ARG A 186 -8.25 27.08 8.07
N HIS A 187 -8.40 26.31 9.13
CA HIS A 187 -7.47 26.35 10.25
C HIS A 187 -6.07 25.86 9.84
N LEU A 188 -6.02 24.76 9.08
CA LEU A 188 -4.79 24.24 8.49
C LEU A 188 -4.08 25.29 7.66
N GLY A 189 -4.80 26.03 6.81
CA GLY A 189 -4.26 27.11 5.99
C GLY A 189 -3.61 28.23 6.81
N LYS A 190 -4.30 28.70 7.87
CA LYS A 190 -3.76 29.70 8.81
C LYS A 190 -2.46 29.23 9.47
N VAL A 191 -2.46 27.98 9.96
CA VAL A 191 -1.28 27.39 10.61
C VAL A 191 -0.13 27.23 9.62
N MET A 192 -0.39 26.75 8.41
CA MET A 192 0.62 26.63 7.36
C MET A 192 1.24 27.98 7.00
N THR A 193 0.43 29.05 6.85
CA THR A 193 0.91 30.39 6.55
C THR A 193 1.77 30.95 7.69
N GLN A 194 1.39 30.69 8.93
CA GLN A 194 2.18 31.11 10.08
C GLN A 194 3.50 30.34 10.16
N MET A 195 3.47 29.03 10.00
CA MET A 195 4.67 28.20 10.02
C MET A 195 5.64 28.51 8.88
N GLU A 196 5.11 28.90 7.71
CA GLU A 196 5.93 29.36 6.58
C GLU A 196 6.72 30.65 6.92
N ARG A 197 6.10 31.59 7.61
CA ARG A 197 6.78 32.80 8.12
C ARG A 197 7.82 32.50 9.21
N GLU A 198 7.61 31.44 9.97
CA GLU A 198 8.52 30.97 11.02
C GLU A 198 9.64 30.07 10.48
N GLY A 199 9.70 29.84 9.15
CA GLY A 199 10.77 29.09 8.51
C GLY A 199 10.52 27.58 8.39
N GLU A 200 9.27 27.12 8.49
CA GLU A 200 8.98 25.71 8.16
C GLU A 200 9.31 25.42 6.69
N HIS A 201 9.58 24.15 6.41
CA HIS A 201 10.09 23.68 5.12
C HIS A 201 9.18 24.04 3.94
N PRO A 202 9.58 25.00 3.06
CA PRO A 202 8.67 25.56 2.07
C PRO A 202 8.25 24.54 1.02
N THR A 203 9.15 23.64 0.56
CA THR A 203 8.82 22.55 -0.37
C THR A 203 7.82 21.58 0.25
N GLY A 204 7.92 21.32 1.55
CA GLY A 204 6.99 20.46 2.26
C GLY A 204 5.59 21.06 2.37
N LEU A 205 5.50 22.37 2.69
CA LEU A 205 4.23 23.10 2.76
C LEU A 205 3.55 23.18 1.38
N ALA A 206 4.32 23.48 0.33
CA ALA A 206 3.80 23.51 -1.04
C ALA A 206 3.31 22.11 -1.50
N ALA A 207 4.03 21.05 -1.17
CA ALA A 207 3.58 19.68 -1.48
C ALA A 207 2.26 19.33 -0.78
N ILE A 208 2.07 19.75 0.49
CA ILE A 208 0.81 19.58 1.22
C ILE A 208 -0.33 20.34 0.53
N ARG A 209 -0.09 21.61 0.11
CA ARG A 209 -1.08 22.41 -0.63
C ARG A 209 -1.47 21.69 -1.93
N VAL A 210 -0.51 21.25 -2.75
CA VAL A 210 -0.82 20.55 -4.01
C VAL A 210 -1.57 19.23 -3.77
N MET A 211 -1.20 18.44 -2.75
CA MET A 211 -1.97 17.23 -2.43
C MET A 211 -3.43 17.53 -2.09
N LEU A 212 -3.69 18.61 -1.38
CA LEU A 212 -5.04 19.00 -1.00
C LEU A 212 -5.81 19.60 -2.18
N LEU A 213 -5.15 20.40 -3.03
CA LEU A 213 -5.75 21.06 -4.20
C LEU A 213 -6.05 20.10 -5.36
N THR A 214 -5.38 18.95 -5.44
CA THR A 214 -5.51 18.02 -6.59
C THR A 214 -6.08 16.67 -6.20
N GLY A 215 -5.98 16.28 -4.93
CA GLY A 215 -6.25 14.93 -4.50
C GLY A 215 -5.30 13.88 -5.09
N PHE A 216 -4.16 14.25 -5.66
CA PHE A 216 -3.16 13.32 -6.20
C PHE A 216 -2.53 12.48 -5.08
N ARG A 217 -2.02 11.30 -5.44
CA ARG A 217 -1.34 10.45 -4.45
C ARG A 217 -0.02 11.07 -4.05
N ARG A 218 0.40 10.85 -2.80
CA ARG A 218 1.65 11.38 -2.26
C ARG A 218 2.83 11.25 -3.22
N MET A 219 3.08 10.07 -3.77
CA MET A 219 4.21 9.86 -4.67
C MET A 219 3.99 10.46 -6.06
N GLU A 220 2.75 10.62 -6.50
CA GLU A 220 2.42 11.36 -7.73
C GLU A 220 2.82 12.83 -7.59
N VAL A 221 2.59 13.44 -6.42
CA VAL A 221 3.02 14.81 -6.15
C VAL A 221 4.54 14.89 -5.96
N LEU A 222 5.11 14.11 -5.03
CA LEU A 222 6.52 14.26 -4.67
C LEU A 222 7.49 13.93 -5.80
N ALA A 223 7.21 12.87 -6.58
CA ALA A 223 8.04 12.46 -7.70
C ALA A 223 7.67 13.15 -9.03
N MET A 224 6.83 14.20 -8.98
CA MET A 224 6.41 14.95 -10.16
C MET A 224 7.61 15.65 -10.79
N ARG A 225 7.78 15.45 -12.09
CA ARG A 225 8.80 16.16 -12.89
C ARG A 225 8.21 17.38 -13.56
N LYS A 226 9.03 18.40 -13.79
CA LYS A 226 8.64 19.64 -14.48
C LYS A 226 8.08 19.35 -15.87
N GLU A 227 8.73 18.45 -16.61
CA GLU A 227 8.33 18.03 -17.96
C GLU A 227 6.96 17.32 -18.04
N TRP A 228 6.40 16.90 -16.90
CA TRP A 228 5.08 16.27 -16.84
C TRP A 228 3.95 17.28 -16.70
N VAL A 229 4.25 18.51 -16.30
CA VAL A 229 3.27 19.57 -16.07
C VAL A 229 3.10 20.37 -17.36
N GLN A 230 1.87 20.53 -17.78
CA GLN A 230 1.43 21.30 -18.95
C GLN A 230 0.52 22.43 -18.45
N PRO A 231 1.08 23.60 -18.08
CA PRO A 231 0.32 24.68 -17.47
C PRO A 231 -0.80 25.23 -18.38
N ASP A 232 -0.50 25.42 -19.68
CA ASP A 232 -1.45 25.99 -20.65
C ASP A 232 -2.75 25.16 -20.75
N ASP A 233 -2.68 23.84 -20.51
CA ASP A 233 -3.80 22.91 -20.60
C ASP A 233 -4.34 22.51 -19.23
N ASN A 234 -3.75 22.97 -18.12
CA ASN A 234 -4.05 22.53 -16.76
C ASN A 234 -3.90 21.01 -16.56
N LEU A 235 -2.93 20.40 -17.23
CA LEU A 235 -2.72 18.97 -17.27
C LEU A 235 -1.40 18.54 -16.62
N VAL A 236 -1.44 17.35 -16.01
CA VAL A 236 -0.25 16.63 -15.53
C VAL A 236 -0.22 15.25 -16.16
N ARG A 237 0.84 14.96 -16.91
CA ARG A 237 1.07 13.67 -17.56
C ARG A 237 1.93 12.75 -16.71
N PHE A 238 1.33 11.75 -16.11
CA PHE A 238 2.03 10.72 -15.34
C PHE A 238 2.40 9.53 -16.23
N PRO A 239 3.69 9.28 -16.54
CA PRO A 239 4.09 8.18 -17.42
C PRO A 239 3.91 6.81 -16.80
N ASP A 240 4.01 6.70 -15.47
CA ASP A 240 3.73 5.46 -14.73
C ASP A 240 3.05 5.75 -13.40
N THR A 241 1.85 5.22 -13.25
CA THR A 241 1.14 5.23 -11.97
C THR A 241 0.87 3.79 -11.51
N LYS A 242 0.22 3.64 -10.36
CA LYS A 242 -0.25 2.32 -9.89
C LYS A 242 -1.18 1.64 -10.91
N SER A 243 -1.85 2.41 -11.76
CA SER A 243 -2.82 1.94 -12.76
C SER A 243 -2.33 2.03 -14.21
N GLY A 244 -1.06 2.41 -14.44
CA GLY A 244 -0.46 2.68 -15.74
C GLY A 244 -0.29 4.18 -16.02
N PRO A 245 0.08 4.58 -17.26
CA PRO A 245 0.15 5.98 -17.66
C PRO A 245 -1.20 6.69 -17.50
N GLN A 246 -1.19 7.93 -17.06
CA GLN A 246 -2.41 8.74 -16.87
C GLN A 246 -2.15 10.21 -17.20
N MET A 247 -3.14 10.87 -17.79
CA MET A 247 -3.25 12.33 -17.80
C MET A 247 -4.30 12.74 -16.78
N ARG A 248 -4.00 13.79 -16.02
CA ARG A 248 -4.88 14.28 -14.98
C ARG A 248 -4.96 15.80 -15.01
N VAL A 249 -6.13 16.30 -14.75
CA VAL A 249 -6.37 17.73 -14.60
C VAL A 249 -5.93 18.19 -13.21
N ALA A 250 -5.28 19.35 -13.16
CA ALA A 250 -5.04 20.10 -11.94
C ALA A 250 -5.66 21.49 -12.15
N GLY A 251 -6.53 21.95 -11.24
CA GLY A 251 -7.13 23.27 -11.35
C GLY A 251 -6.11 24.41 -11.21
N ASP A 252 -6.46 25.61 -11.66
CA ASP A 252 -5.58 26.80 -11.70
C ASP A 252 -4.88 27.05 -10.36
N ALA A 253 -5.60 26.96 -9.24
CA ALA A 253 -5.01 27.17 -7.92
C ALA A 253 -3.87 26.18 -7.60
N ALA A 254 -3.91 24.95 -8.15
CA ALA A 254 -2.84 23.98 -8.00
C ALA A 254 -1.70 24.26 -8.98
N MET A 255 -2.00 24.67 -10.22
CA MET A 255 -0.99 25.05 -11.21
C MET A 255 -0.15 26.20 -10.73
N ILE A 256 -0.72 27.25 -10.18
CA ILE A 256 0.01 28.39 -9.59
C ILE A 256 1.06 27.91 -8.58
N VAL A 257 0.72 26.96 -7.71
CA VAL A 257 1.68 26.41 -6.74
C VAL A 257 2.76 25.56 -7.42
N LEU A 258 2.40 24.77 -8.44
CA LEU A 258 3.35 23.94 -9.18
C LEU A 258 4.36 24.79 -9.96
N GLU A 259 3.90 25.82 -10.66
CA GLU A 259 4.76 26.75 -11.39
C GLU A 259 5.70 27.52 -10.47
N ALA A 260 5.17 28.08 -9.37
CA ALA A 260 5.98 28.75 -8.37
C ALA A 260 7.08 27.82 -7.80
N GLN A 261 6.78 26.54 -7.56
CA GLN A 261 7.78 25.57 -7.12
C GLN A 261 8.77 25.18 -8.22
N ALA A 262 8.33 25.08 -9.48
CA ALA A 262 9.20 24.79 -10.61
C ALA A 262 10.31 25.82 -10.79
N LEU A 263 10.02 27.10 -10.51
CA LEU A 263 10.97 28.20 -10.62
C LEU A 263 12.00 28.23 -9.48
N ARG A 264 11.77 27.54 -8.34
CA ARG A 264 12.63 27.61 -7.15
C ARG A 264 13.95 26.85 -7.27
N SER A 265 14.08 25.93 -8.22
CA SER A 265 15.29 25.10 -8.36
C SER A 265 15.54 24.70 -9.82
N HIS A 266 16.79 24.31 -10.13
CA HIS A 266 17.16 23.73 -11.42
C HIS A 266 16.93 22.21 -11.49
N SER A 267 16.45 21.59 -10.42
CA SER A 267 16.12 20.16 -10.39
C SER A 267 15.06 19.80 -11.43
N PRO A 268 15.07 18.61 -12.01
CA PRO A 268 14.00 18.12 -12.87
C PRO A 268 12.69 17.86 -12.11
N TYR A 269 12.73 17.83 -10.79
CA TYR A 269 11.56 17.63 -9.94
C TYR A 269 10.92 18.95 -9.54
N ILE A 270 9.59 18.99 -9.47
CA ILE A 270 8.84 20.13 -8.91
C ILE A 270 9.16 20.28 -7.41
N PHE A 271 9.27 19.14 -6.70
CA PHE A 271 9.61 19.09 -5.29
C PHE A 271 10.96 18.38 -5.12
N PRO A 272 12.08 19.10 -5.25
CA PRO A 272 13.41 18.50 -5.17
C PRO A 272 13.73 18.04 -3.75
N ALA A 273 14.61 17.04 -3.66
CA ALA A 273 15.19 16.62 -2.39
C ALA A 273 16.09 17.74 -1.83
N ASP A 274 16.26 17.76 -0.49
CA ASP A 274 17.16 18.67 0.17
C ASP A 274 18.63 18.35 -0.13
N TRP A 275 18.89 17.07 -0.49
CA TRP A 275 20.23 16.55 -0.78
C TRP A 275 20.17 15.53 -1.92
N GLY A 276 21.10 15.66 -2.87
CA GLY A 276 21.19 14.78 -4.03
C GLY A 276 20.14 15.07 -5.12
N ASP A 277 20.09 14.18 -6.13
CA ASP A 277 19.31 14.40 -7.37
C ASP A 277 17.86 13.87 -7.31
N GLY A 278 17.36 13.55 -6.13
CA GLY A 278 16.04 12.96 -5.95
C GLY A 278 14.92 13.98 -5.77
N HIS A 279 13.73 13.45 -5.48
CA HIS A 279 12.58 14.23 -5.05
C HIS A 279 12.49 14.33 -3.53
N PHE A 280 11.73 15.30 -3.01
CA PHE A 280 11.48 15.50 -1.60
C PHE A 280 10.77 14.29 -0.97
N ILE A 281 11.26 13.84 0.19
CA ILE A 281 10.70 12.67 0.92
C ILE A 281 10.14 13.03 2.30
N GLY A 282 10.38 14.26 2.77
CA GLY A 282 10.09 14.73 4.13
C GLY A 282 8.63 15.10 4.42
N VAL A 283 7.73 15.07 3.42
CA VAL A 283 6.37 15.64 3.52
C VAL A 283 5.55 15.10 4.69
N VAL A 284 5.69 13.84 5.05
CA VAL A 284 4.93 13.27 6.19
C VAL A 284 5.33 13.95 7.50
N ARG A 285 6.64 14.19 7.71
CA ARG A 285 7.13 14.88 8.90
C ARG A 285 6.68 16.36 8.97
N VAL A 286 6.64 17.03 7.81
CA VAL A 286 6.11 18.40 7.73
C VAL A 286 4.62 18.40 8.04
N LEU A 287 3.84 17.48 7.44
CA LEU A 287 2.41 17.34 7.72
C LEU A 287 2.14 17.03 9.20
N ASP A 288 2.92 16.12 9.80
CA ASP A 288 2.79 15.78 11.23
C ASP A 288 3.00 17.02 12.12
N ARG A 289 4.01 17.86 11.83
CA ARG A 289 4.25 19.12 12.58
C ARG A 289 3.13 20.11 12.38
N VAL A 290 2.66 20.29 11.16
CA VAL A 290 1.52 21.19 10.84
C VAL A 290 0.26 20.73 11.55
N CYS A 291 -0.05 19.44 11.50
CA CYS A 291 -1.24 18.88 12.16
C CYS A 291 -1.13 18.96 13.68
N ALA A 292 0.02 18.66 14.27
CA ALA A 292 0.24 18.81 15.71
C ALA A 292 0.00 20.25 16.17
N ARG A 293 0.47 21.24 15.41
CA ARG A 293 0.26 22.67 15.72
C ARG A 293 -1.19 23.11 15.49
N ALA A 294 -1.89 22.50 14.54
CA ALA A 294 -3.28 22.75 14.25
C ALA A 294 -4.26 21.96 15.17
N GLY A 295 -3.76 21.09 16.06
CA GLY A 295 -4.61 20.22 16.88
C GLY A 295 -5.45 19.26 16.04
N LEU A 296 -4.92 18.78 14.90
CA LEU A 296 -5.61 17.88 13.97
C LEU A 296 -5.04 16.47 14.11
N ASP A 297 -5.86 15.55 14.60
CA ASP A 297 -5.48 14.15 14.78
C ASP A 297 -5.79 13.29 13.54
N GLU A 298 -5.04 12.19 13.38
CA GLU A 298 -5.25 11.16 12.35
C GLU A 298 -5.20 11.68 10.91
N VAL A 299 -4.48 12.77 10.66
CA VAL A 299 -4.31 13.35 9.33
C VAL A 299 -3.06 12.76 8.66
N THR A 300 -3.25 12.18 7.49
CA THR A 300 -2.22 11.59 6.65
C THR A 300 -2.27 12.20 5.25
N PRO A 301 -1.26 12.02 4.38
CA PRO A 301 -1.37 12.41 2.98
C PRO A 301 -2.59 11.82 2.26
N HIS A 302 -3.08 10.66 2.71
CA HIS A 302 -4.28 10.06 2.16
C HIS A 302 -5.56 10.76 2.64
N THR A 303 -5.55 11.28 3.85
CA THR A 303 -6.63 12.14 4.39
C THR A 303 -6.80 13.39 3.54
N LEU A 304 -5.71 14.04 3.08
CA LEU A 304 -5.80 15.21 2.19
C LEU A 304 -6.51 14.86 0.87
N ARG A 305 -6.22 13.70 0.31
CA ARG A 305 -6.91 13.21 -0.88
C ARG A 305 -8.39 12.89 -0.63
N HIS A 306 -8.73 12.35 0.54
CA HIS A 306 -10.13 12.15 0.93
C HIS A 306 -10.85 13.47 1.12
N SER A 307 -10.15 14.50 1.64
CA SER A 307 -10.70 15.85 1.80
C SER A 307 -11.04 16.50 0.46
N PHE A 308 -10.16 16.37 -0.54
CA PHE A 308 -10.44 16.80 -1.91
C PHE A 308 -11.69 16.10 -2.47
N ALA A 309 -11.78 14.77 -2.33
CA ALA A 309 -12.94 14.00 -2.79
C ALA A 309 -14.22 14.39 -2.08
N SER A 310 -14.16 14.61 -0.76
CA SER A 310 -15.31 15.07 0.04
C SER A 310 -15.76 16.47 -0.37
N MET A 311 -14.82 17.37 -0.63
CA MET A 311 -15.12 18.72 -1.13
C MET A 311 -15.76 18.68 -2.52
N ALA A 312 -15.28 17.82 -3.41
CA ALA A 312 -15.89 17.61 -4.72
C ALA A 312 -17.34 17.07 -4.59
N ALA A 313 -17.57 16.12 -3.68
CA ALA A 313 -18.90 15.58 -3.42
C ALA A 313 -19.82 16.65 -2.82
N ALA A 314 -19.33 17.48 -1.90
CA ALA A 314 -20.09 18.58 -1.32
C ALA A 314 -20.50 19.63 -2.35
N GLN A 315 -19.72 19.80 -3.41
CA GLN A 315 -20.06 20.67 -4.55
C GLN A 315 -21.01 19.98 -5.56
N GLY A 316 -21.45 18.77 -5.31
CA GLY A 316 -22.44 18.04 -6.11
C GLY A 316 -21.86 17.38 -7.37
N PHE A 317 -20.56 17.14 -7.45
CA PHE A 317 -19.98 16.37 -8.54
C PHE A 317 -20.31 14.88 -8.40
N SER A 318 -20.54 14.22 -9.54
CA SER A 318 -20.86 12.78 -9.58
C SER A 318 -19.69 11.92 -9.11
N GLU A 319 -19.98 10.71 -8.60
CA GLU A 319 -18.95 9.73 -8.22
C GLU A 319 -18.01 9.42 -9.42
N LEU A 320 -18.55 9.41 -10.64
CA LEU A 320 -17.78 9.21 -11.87
C LEU A 320 -16.76 10.34 -12.08
N THR A 321 -17.19 11.60 -11.95
CA THR A 321 -16.33 12.79 -12.05
C THR A 321 -15.24 12.75 -10.97
N ILE A 322 -15.62 12.50 -9.72
CA ILE A 322 -14.67 12.40 -8.60
C ILE A 322 -13.66 11.27 -8.84
N SER A 323 -14.12 10.12 -9.34
CA SER A 323 -13.25 8.99 -9.70
C SER A 323 -12.26 9.35 -10.80
N GLY A 324 -12.70 10.12 -11.80
CA GLY A 324 -11.84 10.67 -12.87
C GLY A 324 -10.77 11.62 -12.32
N LEU A 325 -11.16 12.60 -11.52
CA LEU A 325 -10.26 13.55 -10.84
C LEU A 325 -9.19 12.82 -10.00
N LEU A 326 -9.60 11.80 -9.27
CA LEU A 326 -8.70 10.99 -8.46
C LEU A 326 -7.85 10.00 -9.27
N GLY A 327 -8.12 9.77 -10.57
CA GLY A 327 -7.43 8.78 -11.40
C GLY A 327 -7.59 7.36 -10.87
N HIS A 328 -8.79 6.99 -10.51
CA HIS A 328 -9.12 5.61 -10.25
C HIS A 328 -9.23 4.86 -11.58
N ALA A 329 -8.74 3.61 -11.62
CA ALA A 329 -8.88 2.79 -12.81
C ALA A 329 -10.38 2.59 -13.13
N PRO A 330 -10.79 2.70 -14.41
CA PRO A 330 -12.17 2.48 -14.81
C PRO A 330 -12.68 1.10 -14.38
N ARG A 331 -13.85 1.04 -13.75
CA ARG A 331 -14.49 -0.20 -13.29
C ARG A 331 -15.70 -0.60 -14.13
N GLY A 332 -15.81 -0.15 -15.36
CA GLY A 332 -16.93 -0.51 -16.22
C GLY A 332 -16.77 -0.01 -17.65
N VAL A 333 -17.66 -0.43 -18.53
CA VAL A 333 -17.64 -0.04 -19.95
C VAL A 333 -17.81 1.47 -20.09
N THR A 334 -18.74 2.07 -19.37
CA THR A 334 -19.05 3.51 -19.40
C THR A 334 -17.85 4.39 -18.97
N GLN A 335 -17.00 3.92 -18.06
CA GLN A 335 -15.82 4.67 -17.61
C GLN A 335 -14.66 4.67 -18.62
N ARG A 336 -14.71 3.84 -19.67
CA ARG A 336 -13.70 3.86 -20.74
C ARG A 336 -13.85 5.09 -21.65
N TYR A 337 -15.02 5.72 -21.65
CA TYR A 337 -15.35 6.89 -22.46
C TYR A 337 -15.18 8.21 -21.70
N VAL A 338 -14.75 8.19 -20.42
CA VAL A 338 -14.35 9.40 -19.70
C VAL A 338 -12.96 9.79 -20.21
N HIS A 339 -12.94 10.40 -21.38
CA HIS A 339 -11.80 11.18 -21.84
C HIS A 339 -11.61 12.40 -20.94
N LEU A 340 -10.49 13.13 -21.08
CA LEU A 340 -10.29 14.46 -20.51
C LEU A 340 -11.42 15.37 -21.03
N ASP A 341 -12.54 15.31 -20.35
CA ASP A 341 -13.76 15.99 -20.72
C ASP A 341 -13.72 17.38 -20.06
N THR A 342 -14.25 18.35 -20.73
CA THR A 342 -14.49 19.71 -20.20
C THR A 342 -15.07 19.67 -18.79
N ALA A 343 -15.92 18.67 -18.48
CA ALA A 343 -16.46 18.46 -17.16
C ALA A 343 -15.41 18.16 -16.07
N LEU A 344 -14.33 17.45 -16.40
CA LEU A 344 -13.23 17.17 -15.45
C LEU A 344 -12.38 18.44 -15.22
N ILE A 345 -12.16 19.24 -16.25
CA ILE A 345 -11.42 20.51 -16.16
C ILE A 345 -12.18 21.46 -15.23
N ILE A 346 -13.46 21.69 -15.51
CA ILE A 346 -14.33 22.54 -14.69
C ILE A 346 -14.38 22.03 -13.23
N ALA A 347 -14.51 20.73 -13.03
CA ALA A 347 -14.60 20.17 -11.70
C ALA A 347 -13.27 20.31 -10.93
N ALA A 348 -12.12 20.07 -11.57
CA ALA A 348 -10.81 20.24 -10.96
C ALA A 348 -10.59 21.68 -10.51
N ASP A 349 -10.92 22.64 -11.39
CA ASP A 349 -10.74 24.04 -11.10
C ASP A 349 -11.66 24.52 -9.98
N GLN A 350 -12.94 24.19 -10.02
CA GLN A 350 -13.90 24.58 -8.99
C GLN A 350 -13.53 24.04 -7.59
N VAL A 351 -13.13 22.75 -7.53
CA VAL A 351 -12.75 22.14 -6.27
C VAL A 351 -11.45 22.74 -5.74
N ALA A 352 -10.45 22.93 -6.60
CA ALA A 352 -9.18 23.54 -6.24
C ALA A 352 -9.36 25.00 -5.77
N ALA A 353 -10.15 25.78 -6.49
CA ALA A 353 -10.44 27.18 -6.14
C ALA A 353 -11.14 27.30 -4.77
N GLU A 354 -12.12 26.43 -4.48
CA GLU A 354 -12.80 26.43 -3.17
C GLU A 354 -11.87 26.04 -2.03
N ILE A 355 -11.01 25.03 -2.24
CA ILE A 355 -10.02 24.62 -1.23
C ILE A 355 -8.98 25.73 -1.02
N ALA A 356 -8.49 26.37 -2.09
CA ALA A 356 -7.56 27.48 -1.99
C ALA A 356 -8.17 28.65 -1.19
N ARG A 357 -9.41 29.01 -1.50
CA ARG A 357 -10.14 30.06 -0.79
C ARG A 357 -10.28 29.75 0.71
N LEU A 358 -10.55 28.49 1.07
CA LEU A 358 -10.60 28.05 2.48
C LEU A 358 -9.22 28.15 3.13
N LEU A 359 -8.16 27.70 2.45
CA LEU A 359 -6.78 27.81 2.95
C LEU A 359 -6.35 29.25 3.24
N ASP A 360 -6.88 30.21 2.43
CA ASP A 360 -6.63 31.65 2.58
C ASP A 360 -7.56 32.31 3.64
N GLY A 361 -8.36 31.52 4.35
CA GLY A 361 -9.20 31.97 5.45
C GLY A 361 -10.64 32.31 5.08
N GLY A 362 -11.04 32.09 3.82
CA GLY A 362 -12.43 32.30 3.35
C GLY A 362 -13.45 31.40 4.09
N GLU A 363 -14.70 31.83 4.10
CA GLU A 363 -15.80 31.07 4.71
C GLU A 363 -16.40 30.05 3.74
N LEU A 364 -17.04 28.99 4.27
CA LEU A 364 -17.73 28.02 3.42
C LEU A 364 -18.85 28.71 2.63
N ARG A 365 -18.82 28.59 1.30
CA ARG A 365 -19.88 29.12 0.46
C ARG A 365 -21.18 28.37 0.66
N SER A 366 -22.30 29.09 0.64
CA SER A 366 -23.62 28.49 0.62
C SER A 366 -23.84 27.71 -0.69
N MET A 367 -24.76 26.73 -0.67
CA MET A 367 -25.14 25.98 -1.87
C MET A 367 -25.61 26.89 -3.05
N ARG A 368 -26.18 28.05 -2.71
CA ARG A 368 -26.61 29.05 -3.72
C ARG A 368 -25.40 29.68 -4.40
N GLU A 369 -24.40 30.10 -3.64
CA GLU A 369 -23.15 30.69 -4.16
C GLU A 369 -22.33 29.67 -4.96
N ILE A 370 -22.28 28.41 -4.51
CA ILE A 370 -21.64 27.32 -5.24
C ILE A 370 -22.32 27.11 -6.59
N LYS A 371 -23.65 27.08 -6.63
CA LYS A 371 -24.40 26.94 -7.90
C LYS A 371 -24.17 28.13 -8.82
N GLN A 372 -24.17 29.36 -8.32
CA GLN A 372 -23.90 30.56 -9.11
C GLN A 372 -22.46 30.55 -9.69
N ALA A 373 -21.46 30.22 -8.88
CA ALA A 373 -20.07 30.08 -9.32
C ALA A 373 -19.93 29.01 -10.41
N ARG A 374 -20.63 27.89 -10.28
CA ARG A 374 -20.66 26.81 -11.28
C ARG A 374 -21.25 27.27 -12.61
N THR A 375 -22.36 27.98 -12.60
CA THR A 375 -22.98 28.52 -13.81
C THR A 375 -22.05 29.51 -14.52
N LEU A 376 -21.38 30.39 -13.77
CA LEU A 376 -20.43 31.35 -14.34
C LEU A 376 -19.19 30.68 -14.95
N ALA A 377 -18.65 29.64 -14.28
CA ALA A 377 -17.52 28.89 -14.80
C ALA A 377 -17.88 28.13 -16.09
N THR A 378 -19.07 27.54 -16.16
CA THR A 378 -19.57 26.85 -17.36
C THR A 378 -19.73 27.86 -18.53
N LEU A 379 -20.25 29.04 -18.27
CA LEU A 379 -20.40 30.08 -19.30
C LEU A 379 -19.04 30.59 -19.84
N ARG A 380 -18.03 30.70 -18.96
CA ARG A 380 -16.65 31.09 -19.38
C ARG A 380 -15.92 30.02 -20.18
N ALA A 381 -16.23 28.74 -19.94
CA ALA A 381 -15.62 27.64 -20.67
C ALA A 381 -16.22 27.41 -22.06
N VAL A 382 -17.39 28.01 -22.34
CA VAL A 382 -18.11 27.90 -23.62
C VAL A 382 -17.93 29.18 -24.49
N ALA A 383 -17.47 30.28 -23.91
CA ALA A 383 -17.13 31.52 -24.59
C ALA A 383 -15.65 31.51 -25.02
#